data_be8d16d5e664319eee22c54df34058b8
#
_entry.id   be8d16d5e664319eee22c54df34058b8
#
_cell.length_a   1.000
_cell.length_b   1.000
_cell.length_c   1.000
_cell.angle_alpha   90.00
_cell.angle_beta   90.00
_cell.angle_gamma   90.00
#
_symmetry.space_group_name_H-M   'P 1'
#
loop_
_entity.id
_entity.type
_entity.pdbx_description
1 polymer ?
#
loop_
_entity_poly.entity_id
_entity_poly.type
_entity_poly.pdbx_seq_one_letter_code
_entity_poly.pdbx_strand_id
1 'polypeptide(L)'
;VAETKGAIYAALGEGGTAVVNADDAFGAWFEQQVIRAGDNGRKVLRFGLDASAEVTAREIVATAQGSSFVLVSPQGEARVELALPGRHNVCNALAAACIGLACGLSPQDIAAGLGDARPVAGRQVAHALPGGAVLIDDSYNANPGSVAAAIEALAASGDEAWLVLGDMRELGPEAEALHADAGRRARESRIGRLYALGPLSAA
;
A
#
# COMPACT_ATOMS: atom_id res chain seq x y z
N VAL A 1 -1.15 -1.84 -17.38
CA VAL A 1 -1.59 -1.30 -16.08
C VAL A 1 -1.18 0.16 -15.96
N ALA A 2 0.11 0.52 -16.12
CA ALA A 2 0.58 1.92 -15.96
C ALA A 2 -0.16 2.89 -16.89
N GLU A 3 -0.30 2.59 -18.17
CA GLU A 3 -1.04 3.42 -19.14
C GLU A 3 -2.49 3.66 -18.72
N THR A 4 -3.20 2.61 -18.31
CA THR A 4 -4.59 2.70 -17.85
C THR A 4 -4.72 3.56 -16.60
N LYS A 5 -3.81 3.38 -15.62
CA LYS A 5 -3.78 4.17 -14.39
C LYS A 5 -3.34 5.61 -14.65
N GLY A 6 -2.38 5.81 -15.56
CA GLY A 6 -1.90 7.14 -15.94
C GLY A 6 -2.92 8.02 -16.65
N ALA A 7 -3.99 7.45 -17.20
CA ALA A 7 -5.06 8.22 -17.83
C ALA A 7 -5.71 9.24 -16.89
N ILE A 8 -5.70 9.00 -15.57
CA ILE A 8 -6.22 9.95 -14.58
C ILE A 8 -5.48 11.29 -14.61
N TYR A 9 -4.17 11.26 -14.87
CA TYR A 9 -3.36 12.48 -14.91
C TYR A 9 -3.66 13.32 -16.16
N ALA A 10 -3.98 12.68 -17.28
CA ALA A 10 -4.42 13.36 -18.49
C ALA A 10 -5.81 14.03 -18.34
N ALA A 11 -6.67 13.44 -17.51
CA ALA A 11 -8.00 13.96 -17.20
C ALA A 11 -8.01 15.05 -16.13
N LEU A 12 -6.87 15.35 -15.51
CA LEU A 12 -6.75 16.36 -14.47
C LEU A 12 -7.10 17.75 -15.03
N GLY A 13 -8.00 18.45 -14.35
CA GLY A 13 -8.43 19.80 -14.74
C GLY A 13 -7.33 20.86 -14.60
N GLU A 14 -7.64 22.09 -15.05
CA GLU A 14 -6.79 23.25 -14.85
C GLU A 14 -6.53 23.50 -13.36
N GLY A 15 -5.28 23.79 -12.98
CA GLY A 15 -4.89 24.02 -11.59
C GLY A 15 -4.95 22.79 -10.68
N GLY A 16 -5.33 21.64 -11.22
CA GLY A 16 -5.42 20.40 -10.45
C GLY A 16 -4.07 19.89 -9.95
N THR A 17 -4.08 19.11 -8.87
CA THR A 17 -2.88 18.55 -8.27
C THR A 17 -2.83 17.04 -8.53
N ALA A 18 -1.77 16.59 -9.18
CA ALA A 18 -1.44 15.17 -9.33
C ALA A 18 -0.68 14.68 -8.09
N VAL A 19 -1.15 13.59 -7.49
CA VAL A 19 -0.46 12.92 -6.39
C VAL A 19 0.29 11.72 -6.95
N VAL A 20 1.60 11.68 -6.76
CA VAL A 20 2.48 10.67 -7.37
C VAL A 20 3.31 9.98 -6.29
N ASN A 21 3.34 8.65 -6.32
CA ASN A 21 4.24 7.85 -5.49
C ASN A 21 5.65 7.89 -6.10
N ALA A 22 6.59 8.52 -5.40
CA ALA A 22 7.98 8.64 -5.82
C ALA A 22 8.77 7.32 -5.67
N ASP A 23 8.32 6.41 -4.80
CA ASP A 23 8.92 5.10 -4.60
C ASP A 23 8.47 4.08 -5.66
N ASP A 24 7.43 4.40 -6.45
CA ASP A 24 6.94 3.52 -7.52
C ASP A 24 7.86 3.58 -8.75
N ALA A 25 8.15 2.43 -9.34
CA ALA A 25 8.97 2.34 -10.55
C ALA A 25 8.42 3.18 -11.73
N PHE A 26 7.13 3.44 -11.77
CA PHE A 26 6.46 4.30 -12.75
C PHE A 26 6.26 5.75 -12.28
N GLY A 27 6.74 6.14 -11.10
CA GLY A 27 6.55 7.48 -10.55
C GLY A 27 6.94 8.58 -11.54
N ALA A 28 8.17 8.54 -12.07
CA ALA A 28 8.65 9.49 -13.06
C ALA A 28 7.85 9.46 -14.36
N TRP A 29 7.35 8.30 -14.76
CA TRP A 29 6.49 8.18 -15.95
C TRP A 29 5.12 8.84 -15.72
N PHE A 30 4.53 8.68 -14.53
CA PHE A 30 3.27 9.35 -14.17
C PHE A 30 3.43 10.88 -14.16
N GLU A 31 4.51 11.41 -13.63
CA GLU A 31 4.80 12.86 -13.71
C GLU A 31 4.84 13.36 -15.15
N GLN A 32 5.48 12.60 -16.04
CA GLN A 32 5.52 12.97 -17.46
C GLN A 32 4.12 13.01 -18.10
N GLN A 33 3.16 12.19 -17.63
CA GLN A 33 1.78 12.28 -18.14
C GLN A 33 1.12 13.62 -17.75
N VAL A 34 1.39 14.13 -16.54
CA VAL A 34 0.91 15.45 -16.10
C VAL A 34 1.48 16.56 -17.00
N ILE A 35 2.79 16.53 -17.27
CA ILE A 35 3.49 17.50 -18.09
C ILE A 35 2.97 17.47 -19.55
N ARG A 36 2.84 16.26 -20.12
CA ARG A 36 2.35 16.07 -21.50
C ARG A 36 0.92 16.54 -21.70
N ALA A 37 0.10 16.54 -20.66
CA ALA A 37 -1.27 17.02 -20.74
C ALA A 37 -1.39 18.56 -20.85
N GLY A 38 -0.25 19.28 -20.90
CA GLY A 38 -0.14 20.72 -21.11
C GLY A 38 0.05 21.51 -19.83
N ASP A 39 0.65 22.69 -19.98
CA ASP A 39 0.90 23.63 -18.87
C ASP A 39 -0.37 24.44 -18.57
N ASN A 40 -1.30 23.84 -17.83
CA ASN A 40 -2.55 24.44 -17.39
C ASN A 40 -2.50 24.75 -15.88
N GLY A 41 -1.35 25.13 -15.34
CA GLY A 41 -1.19 25.40 -13.91
C GLY A 41 -1.32 24.15 -13.02
N ARG A 42 -1.23 22.96 -13.61
CA ARG A 42 -1.26 21.70 -12.88
C ARG A 42 -0.04 21.55 -11.98
N LYS A 43 -0.22 20.96 -10.82
CA LYS A 43 0.82 20.73 -9.83
C LYS A 43 1.08 19.24 -9.69
N VAL A 44 2.31 18.90 -9.33
CA VAL A 44 2.67 17.55 -8.91
C VAL A 44 3.05 17.61 -7.42
N LEU A 45 2.48 16.74 -6.63
CA LEU A 45 2.83 16.55 -5.23
C LEU A 45 3.26 15.09 -5.04
N ARG A 46 4.54 14.88 -4.75
CA ARG A 46 5.11 13.55 -4.57
C ARG A 46 5.04 13.13 -3.12
N PHE A 47 4.79 11.85 -2.91
CA PHE A 47 4.99 11.22 -1.62
C PHE A 47 5.89 10.00 -1.76
N GLY A 48 6.60 9.66 -0.68
CA GLY A 48 7.47 8.51 -0.65
C GLY A 48 8.14 8.35 0.71
N LEU A 49 8.71 7.18 0.94
CA LEU A 49 9.45 6.82 2.16
C LEU A 49 10.95 6.64 1.89
N ASP A 50 11.31 6.28 0.67
CA ASP A 50 12.68 5.95 0.25
C ASP A 50 13.23 6.96 -0.76
N ALA A 51 12.41 7.41 -1.70
CA ALA A 51 12.78 8.44 -2.67
C ALA A 51 12.56 9.85 -2.11
N SER A 52 13.27 10.83 -2.68
CA SER A 52 13.04 12.24 -2.37
C SER A 52 11.65 12.67 -2.81
N ALA A 53 10.85 13.15 -1.86
CA ALA A 53 9.47 13.57 -2.07
C ALA A 53 9.12 14.76 -1.18
N GLU A 54 8.12 15.56 -1.60
CA GLU A 54 7.64 16.71 -0.83
C GLU A 54 6.88 16.28 0.43
N VAL A 55 6.23 15.10 0.37
CA VAL A 55 5.47 14.54 1.49
C VAL A 55 6.09 13.21 1.88
N THR A 56 6.57 13.12 3.10
CA THR A 56 7.24 11.92 3.61
C THR A 56 6.93 11.67 5.08
N ALA A 57 7.44 10.57 5.63
CA ALA A 57 7.35 10.24 7.05
C ALA A 57 8.74 10.03 7.65
N ARG A 58 8.93 10.50 8.88
CA ARG A 58 10.11 10.20 9.70
C ARG A 58 9.70 9.66 11.07
N GLU A 59 10.66 9.10 11.81
CA GLU A 59 10.42 8.54 13.12
C GLU A 59 9.29 7.48 13.11
N ILE A 60 9.29 6.63 12.09
CA ILE A 60 8.27 5.59 11.94
C ILE A 60 8.48 4.52 13.00
N VAL A 61 7.47 4.31 13.84
CA VAL A 61 7.41 3.23 14.83
C VAL A 61 6.22 2.34 14.46
N ALA A 62 6.52 1.08 14.11
CA ALA A 62 5.50 0.10 13.77
C ALA A 62 5.23 -0.83 14.96
N THR A 63 3.96 -1.13 15.20
CA THR A 63 3.48 -2.11 16.19
C THR A 63 2.50 -3.06 15.53
N ALA A 64 2.10 -4.12 16.24
CA ALA A 64 1.06 -5.02 15.74
C ALA A 64 -0.32 -4.34 15.61
N GLN A 65 -0.57 -3.26 16.33
CA GLN A 65 -1.85 -2.56 16.36
C GLN A 65 -1.89 -1.32 15.46
N GLY A 66 -0.74 -0.85 14.96
CA GLY A 66 -0.70 0.35 14.14
C GLY A 66 0.70 0.88 13.90
N SER A 67 0.78 2.10 13.42
CA SER A 67 2.03 2.81 13.16
C SER A 67 1.94 4.24 13.67
N SER A 68 3.01 4.77 14.24
CA SER A 68 3.11 6.20 14.51
C SER A 68 4.29 6.79 13.75
N PHE A 69 4.16 8.04 13.31
CA PHE A 69 5.20 8.73 12.55
C PHE A 69 5.01 10.25 12.58
N VAL A 70 6.02 10.97 12.16
CA VAL A 70 5.91 12.40 11.88
C VAL A 70 5.69 12.57 10.38
N LEU A 71 4.51 13.06 10.00
CA LEU A 71 4.21 13.53 8.65
C LEU A 71 5.02 14.80 8.39
N VAL A 72 5.79 14.81 7.31
CA VAL A 72 6.55 15.97 6.85
C VAL A 72 5.98 16.43 5.52
N SER A 73 5.67 17.71 5.40
CA SER A 73 5.09 18.29 4.19
C SER A 73 5.58 19.73 3.95
N PRO A 74 5.38 20.31 2.76
CA PRO A 74 5.69 21.71 2.50
C PRO A 74 4.92 22.72 3.38
N GLN A 75 3.81 22.29 3.98
CA GLN A 75 2.97 23.12 4.84
C GLN A 75 3.30 22.95 6.34
N GLY A 76 4.25 22.11 6.68
CA GLY A 76 4.67 21.82 8.04
C GLY A 76 4.61 20.35 8.40
N GLU A 77 4.71 20.09 9.69
CA GLU A 77 4.80 18.74 10.26
C GLU A 77 3.67 18.47 11.23
N ALA A 78 3.26 17.18 11.34
CA ALA A 78 2.32 16.73 12.34
C ALA A 78 2.60 15.29 12.79
N ARG A 79 2.40 14.98 14.06
CA ARG A 79 2.45 13.60 14.57
C ARG A 79 1.18 12.87 14.19
N VAL A 80 1.34 11.70 13.59
CA VAL A 80 0.24 10.81 13.17
C VAL A 80 0.29 9.53 14.00
N GLU A 81 -0.85 9.16 14.56
CA GLU A 81 -1.10 7.88 15.19
C GLU A 81 -2.09 7.10 14.30
N LEU A 82 -1.58 6.15 13.54
CA LEU A 82 -2.35 5.40 12.54
C LEU A 82 -2.70 4.02 13.07
N ALA A 83 -3.99 3.71 13.21
CA ALA A 83 -4.48 2.40 13.68
C ALA A 83 -4.38 1.29 12.59
N LEU A 84 -3.47 1.43 11.65
CA LEU A 84 -3.20 0.49 10.57
C LEU A 84 -1.71 0.11 10.62
N PRO A 85 -1.38 -1.18 10.84
CA PRO A 85 0.00 -1.63 10.94
C PRO A 85 0.68 -1.69 9.56
N GLY A 86 2.00 -1.61 9.56
CA GLY A 86 2.83 -1.87 8.39
C GLY A 86 3.21 -0.64 7.59
N ARG A 87 4.43 -0.70 7.03
CA ARG A 87 5.04 0.38 6.24
C ARG A 87 4.20 0.79 5.02
N HIS A 88 3.52 -0.17 4.38
CA HIS A 88 2.63 0.12 3.25
C HIS A 88 1.42 0.99 3.66
N ASN A 89 0.91 0.85 4.89
CA ASN A 89 -0.16 1.72 5.39
C ASN A 89 0.35 3.13 5.72
N VAL A 90 1.60 3.28 6.14
CA VAL A 90 2.25 4.60 6.24
C VAL A 90 2.31 5.24 4.85
N CYS A 91 2.73 4.50 3.82
CA CYS A 91 2.76 4.98 2.44
C CYS A 91 1.36 5.38 1.93
N ASN A 92 0.33 4.59 2.22
CA ASN A 92 -1.06 4.91 1.90
C ASN A 92 -1.53 6.19 2.64
N ALA A 93 -1.12 6.38 3.90
CA ALA A 93 -1.43 7.58 4.67
C ALA A 93 -0.76 8.83 4.05
N LEU A 94 0.47 8.71 3.52
CA LEU A 94 1.12 9.81 2.80
C LEU A 94 0.37 10.18 1.51
N ALA A 95 -0.15 9.18 0.78
CA ALA A 95 -1.00 9.44 -0.39
C ALA A 95 -2.27 10.22 -0.01
N ALA A 96 -2.94 9.80 1.06
CA ALA A 96 -4.12 10.49 1.59
C ALA A 96 -3.76 11.90 2.09
N ALA A 97 -2.60 12.07 2.74
CA ALA A 97 -2.09 13.36 3.16
C ALA A 97 -1.88 14.31 1.98
N CYS A 98 -1.30 13.84 0.88
CA CYS A 98 -1.16 14.64 -0.35
C CYS A 98 -2.51 15.13 -0.87
N ILE A 99 -3.54 14.27 -0.86
CA ILE A 99 -4.89 14.66 -1.27
C ILE A 99 -5.45 15.73 -0.32
N GLY A 100 -5.30 15.54 0.99
CA GLY A 100 -5.71 16.53 1.99
C GLY A 100 -5.04 17.89 1.81
N LEU A 101 -3.71 17.90 1.60
CA LEU A 101 -2.92 19.10 1.33
C LEU A 101 -3.39 19.80 0.04
N ALA A 102 -3.66 19.03 -1.01
CA ALA A 102 -4.17 19.55 -2.28
C ALA A 102 -5.57 20.17 -2.12
N CYS A 103 -6.36 19.69 -1.16
CA CYS A 103 -7.66 20.25 -0.79
C CYS A 103 -7.56 21.42 0.23
N GLY A 104 -6.35 21.81 0.64
CA GLY A 104 -6.12 22.94 1.54
C GLY A 104 -6.24 22.63 3.03
N LEU A 105 -6.23 21.35 3.40
CA LEU A 105 -6.21 20.95 4.83
C LEU A 105 -4.85 21.19 5.45
N SER A 106 -4.83 21.54 6.75
CA SER A 106 -3.60 21.66 7.51
C SER A 106 -2.99 20.28 7.82
N PRO A 107 -1.67 20.16 8.04
CA PRO A 107 -1.06 18.92 8.50
C PRO A 107 -1.70 18.36 9.77
N GLN A 108 -2.18 19.21 10.67
CA GLN A 108 -2.84 18.84 11.92
C GLN A 108 -4.23 18.21 11.67
N ASP A 109 -5.03 18.79 10.77
CA ASP A 109 -6.34 18.23 10.39
C ASP A 109 -6.18 16.88 9.68
N ILE A 110 -5.15 16.78 8.82
CA ILE A 110 -4.80 15.53 8.15
C ILE A 110 -4.38 14.47 9.17
N ALA A 111 -3.53 14.81 10.13
CA ALA A 111 -3.09 13.89 11.16
C ALA A 111 -4.26 13.40 12.02
N ALA A 112 -5.20 14.28 12.38
CA ALA A 112 -6.41 13.92 13.09
C ALA A 112 -7.27 12.94 12.27
N GLY A 113 -7.54 13.25 11.00
CA GLY A 113 -8.30 12.37 10.10
C GLY A 113 -7.66 11.01 9.86
N LEU A 114 -6.32 10.95 9.75
CA LEU A 114 -5.58 9.69 9.65
C LEU A 114 -5.66 8.87 10.94
N GLY A 115 -5.68 9.51 12.10
CA GLY A 115 -5.89 8.86 13.40
C GLY A 115 -7.27 8.21 13.54
N ASP A 116 -8.25 8.70 12.83
CA ASP A 116 -9.61 8.12 12.78
C ASP A 116 -9.75 6.97 11.77
N ALA A 117 -8.73 6.72 10.95
CA ALA A 117 -8.77 5.61 9.99
C ALA A 117 -8.88 4.26 10.71
N ARG A 118 -9.72 3.39 10.17
CA ARG A 118 -9.95 2.04 10.71
C ARG A 118 -9.69 1.00 9.61
N PRO A 119 -9.28 -0.22 9.99
CA PRO A 119 -9.14 -1.32 9.04
C PRO A 119 -10.44 -1.55 8.27
N VAL A 120 -10.32 -1.79 6.99
CA VAL A 120 -11.43 -2.22 6.13
C VAL A 120 -11.47 -3.75 6.14
N ALA A 121 -12.66 -4.35 6.24
CA ALA A 121 -12.82 -5.80 6.20
C ALA A 121 -12.09 -6.41 4.99
N GLY A 122 -11.39 -7.51 5.20
CA GLY A 122 -10.57 -8.15 4.17
C GLY A 122 -9.26 -7.44 3.84
N ARG A 123 -8.83 -6.45 4.64
CA ARG A 123 -7.54 -5.75 4.47
C ARG A 123 -6.74 -5.81 5.76
N GLN A 124 -6.00 -6.91 5.93
CA GLN A 124 -5.12 -7.17 7.06
C GLN A 124 -5.79 -7.04 8.44
N VAL A 125 -7.04 -7.47 8.54
CA VAL A 125 -7.76 -7.48 9.81
C VAL A 125 -7.34 -8.68 10.64
N ALA A 126 -6.79 -8.43 11.83
CA ALA A 126 -6.40 -9.50 12.76
C ALA A 126 -7.57 -9.95 13.61
N HIS A 127 -7.81 -11.25 13.66
CA HIS A 127 -8.82 -11.91 14.47
C HIS A 127 -8.14 -12.89 15.44
N ALA A 128 -8.33 -12.68 16.73
CA ALA A 128 -7.88 -13.64 17.75
C ALA A 128 -8.76 -14.90 17.70
N LEU A 129 -8.12 -16.06 17.61
CA LEU A 129 -8.79 -17.36 17.59
C LEU A 129 -8.58 -18.09 18.92
N PRO A 130 -9.44 -19.09 19.24
CA PRO A 130 -9.23 -19.97 20.37
C PRO A 130 -7.85 -20.66 20.29
N GLY A 131 -7.19 -20.81 21.43
CA GLY A 131 -5.86 -21.42 21.49
C GLY A 131 -4.70 -20.47 21.24
N GLY A 132 -4.96 -19.16 21.10
CA GLY A 132 -3.92 -18.14 20.94
C GLY A 132 -3.46 -17.90 19.51
N ALA A 133 -4.05 -18.59 18.54
CA ALA A 133 -3.77 -18.34 17.13
C ALA A 133 -4.36 -16.99 16.67
N VAL A 134 -3.77 -16.39 15.65
CA VAL A 134 -4.27 -15.16 15.04
C VAL A 134 -4.54 -15.42 13.55
N LEU A 135 -5.76 -15.14 13.11
CA LEU A 135 -6.12 -15.11 11.70
C LEU A 135 -5.98 -13.67 11.17
N ILE A 136 -5.18 -13.48 10.14
CA ILE A 136 -5.11 -12.20 9.41
C ILE A 136 -5.97 -12.34 8.16
N ASP A 137 -7.07 -11.60 8.12
CA ASP A 137 -7.96 -11.54 6.95
C ASP A 137 -7.47 -10.46 5.99
N ASP A 138 -6.88 -10.88 4.87
CA ASP A 138 -6.44 -10.03 3.76
C ASP A 138 -7.10 -10.46 2.43
N SER A 139 -8.37 -10.87 2.52
CA SER A 139 -9.11 -11.54 1.45
C SER A 139 -9.76 -10.61 0.42
N TYR A 140 -9.69 -9.30 0.59
CA TYR A 140 -10.36 -8.35 -0.31
C TYR A 140 -9.88 -8.45 -1.76
N ASN A 141 -8.58 -8.51 -1.96
CA ASN A 141 -7.94 -8.65 -3.27
C ASN A 141 -6.50 -9.15 -3.11
N ALA A 142 -6.02 -9.88 -4.13
CA ALA A 142 -4.66 -10.35 -4.17
C ALA A 142 -4.01 -10.08 -5.53
N ASN A 143 -2.75 -9.67 -5.50
CA ASN A 143 -1.87 -9.57 -6.66
C ASN A 143 -0.47 -10.06 -6.27
N PRO A 144 0.43 -10.36 -7.23
CA PRO A 144 1.74 -10.92 -6.93
C PRO A 144 2.55 -10.09 -5.92
N GLY A 145 2.48 -8.75 -5.98
CA GLY A 145 3.20 -7.87 -5.07
C GLY A 145 2.62 -7.91 -3.65
N SER A 146 1.29 -7.84 -3.50
CA SER A 146 0.65 -7.91 -2.18
C SER A 146 0.81 -9.29 -1.52
N VAL A 147 0.76 -10.36 -2.31
CA VAL A 147 1.00 -11.73 -1.81
C VAL A 147 2.44 -11.90 -1.35
N ALA A 148 3.43 -11.37 -2.09
CA ALA A 148 4.83 -11.39 -1.67
C ALA A 148 5.01 -10.65 -0.33
N ALA A 149 4.45 -9.45 -0.19
CA ALA A 149 4.52 -8.67 1.04
C ALA A 149 3.82 -9.39 2.23
N ALA A 150 2.69 -10.05 1.99
CA ALA A 150 1.99 -10.84 3.00
C ALA A 150 2.82 -12.06 3.45
N ILE A 151 3.49 -12.76 2.53
CA ILE A 151 4.39 -13.87 2.83
C ILE A 151 5.57 -13.39 3.71
N GLU A 152 6.19 -12.27 3.35
CA GLU A 152 7.30 -11.68 4.10
C GLU A 152 6.86 -11.28 5.52
N ALA A 153 5.72 -10.61 5.66
CA ALA A 153 5.17 -10.22 6.94
C ALA A 153 4.84 -11.43 7.82
N LEU A 154 4.26 -12.47 7.21
CA LEU A 154 3.91 -13.70 7.90
C LEU A 154 5.16 -14.47 8.36
N ALA A 155 6.21 -14.54 7.53
CA ALA A 155 7.48 -15.16 7.87
C ALA A 155 8.21 -14.40 9.00
N ALA A 156 8.09 -13.08 9.03
CA ALA A 156 8.69 -12.23 10.07
C ALA A 156 7.99 -12.33 11.43
N SER A 157 6.80 -12.92 11.53
CA SER A 157 6.07 -13.09 12.79
C SER A 157 6.79 -14.01 13.77
N GLY A 158 7.66 -14.90 13.29
CA GLY A 158 8.45 -15.82 14.10
C GLY A 158 7.69 -17.05 14.64
N ASP A 159 6.39 -17.12 14.38
CA ASP A 159 5.50 -18.19 14.79
C ASP A 159 5.31 -19.26 13.70
N GLU A 160 4.61 -20.35 14.01
CA GLU A 160 4.20 -21.33 13.00
C GLU A 160 3.20 -20.70 12.03
N ALA A 161 3.68 -20.27 10.87
CA ALA A 161 2.93 -19.52 9.89
C ALA A 161 2.17 -20.45 8.92
N TRP A 162 0.88 -20.15 8.70
CA TRP A 162 0.04 -20.82 7.72
C TRP A 162 -0.50 -19.80 6.74
N LEU A 163 -0.37 -20.08 5.44
CA LEU A 163 -0.89 -19.24 4.38
C LEU A 163 -2.08 -19.93 3.70
N VAL A 164 -3.19 -19.20 3.56
CA VAL A 164 -4.32 -19.60 2.72
C VAL A 164 -4.35 -18.68 1.51
N LEU A 165 -4.15 -19.20 0.31
CA LEU A 165 -4.10 -18.45 -0.93
C LEU A 165 -5.19 -18.92 -1.89
N GLY A 166 -6.05 -18.00 -2.28
CA GLY A 166 -7.01 -18.18 -3.38
C GLY A 166 -6.44 -17.74 -4.71
N ASP A 167 -7.16 -18.04 -5.82
CA ASP A 167 -6.73 -17.59 -7.13
C ASP A 167 -6.66 -16.06 -7.23
N MET A 168 -5.50 -15.55 -7.60
CA MET A 168 -5.33 -14.16 -8.00
C MET A 168 -5.97 -13.94 -9.38
N ARG A 169 -6.80 -12.92 -9.48
CA ARG A 169 -7.54 -12.61 -10.71
C ARG A 169 -6.81 -11.57 -11.56
N GLU A 170 -7.22 -11.46 -12.82
CA GLU A 170 -6.77 -10.42 -13.76
C GLU A 170 -5.26 -10.43 -14.07
N LEU A 171 -4.59 -11.58 -13.95
CA LEU A 171 -3.16 -11.71 -14.22
C LEU A 171 -2.83 -12.01 -15.70
N GLY A 172 -3.85 -12.25 -16.52
CA GLY A 172 -3.65 -12.56 -17.94
C GLY A 172 -2.94 -13.90 -18.17
N PRO A 173 -2.17 -14.02 -19.28
CA PRO A 173 -1.54 -15.28 -19.67
C PRO A 173 -0.46 -15.79 -18.71
N GLU A 174 0.06 -14.95 -17.84
CA GLU A 174 1.11 -15.31 -16.86
C GLU A 174 0.54 -15.80 -15.51
N ALA A 175 -0.78 -15.95 -15.40
CA ALA A 175 -1.46 -16.26 -14.14
C ALA A 175 -0.88 -17.50 -13.45
N GLU A 176 -0.70 -18.61 -14.19
CA GLU A 176 -0.17 -19.85 -13.64
C GLU A 176 1.28 -19.69 -13.14
N ALA A 177 2.14 -19.04 -13.93
CA ALA A 177 3.53 -18.78 -13.53
C ALA A 177 3.64 -17.89 -12.27
N LEU A 178 2.75 -16.90 -12.14
CA LEU A 178 2.72 -15.99 -10.98
C LEU A 178 2.21 -16.69 -9.72
N HIS A 179 1.27 -17.65 -9.85
CA HIS A 179 0.84 -18.47 -8.71
C HIS A 179 1.95 -19.43 -8.28
N ALA A 180 2.62 -20.08 -9.24
CA ALA A 180 3.79 -20.92 -8.95
C ALA A 180 4.92 -20.12 -8.27
N ASP A 181 5.13 -18.86 -8.64
CA ASP A 181 6.09 -17.97 -7.97
C ASP A 181 5.70 -17.70 -6.51
N ALA A 182 4.42 -17.42 -6.24
CA ALA A 182 3.91 -17.24 -4.88
C ALA A 182 4.16 -18.49 -4.01
N GLY A 183 3.92 -19.67 -4.56
CA GLY A 183 4.20 -20.95 -3.89
C GLY A 183 5.69 -21.14 -3.58
N ARG A 184 6.58 -20.82 -4.54
CA ARG A 184 8.04 -20.84 -4.31
C ARG A 184 8.46 -19.88 -3.19
N ARG A 185 7.97 -18.64 -3.22
CA ARG A 185 8.26 -17.64 -2.17
C ARG A 185 7.80 -18.11 -0.81
N ALA A 186 6.60 -18.66 -0.69
CA ALA A 186 6.10 -19.22 0.58
C ALA A 186 7.02 -20.32 1.12
N ARG A 187 7.50 -21.22 0.25
CA ARG A 187 8.46 -22.26 0.60
C ARG A 187 9.83 -21.70 1.03
N GLU A 188 10.37 -20.77 0.28
CA GLU A 188 11.66 -20.12 0.57
C GLU A 188 11.62 -19.32 1.89
N SER A 189 10.48 -18.69 2.17
CA SER A 189 10.21 -17.99 3.42
C SER A 189 9.85 -18.91 4.60
N ARG A 190 9.92 -20.22 4.39
CA ARG A 190 9.65 -21.25 5.43
C ARG A 190 8.25 -21.16 6.03
N ILE A 191 7.25 -20.81 5.25
CA ILE A 191 5.85 -20.91 5.66
C ILE A 191 5.52 -22.38 5.98
N GLY A 192 5.03 -22.66 7.18
CA GLY A 192 4.83 -24.01 7.69
C GLY A 192 3.77 -24.80 6.92
N ARG A 193 2.69 -24.11 6.46
CA ARG A 193 1.62 -24.71 5.66
C ARG A 193 1.07 -23.72 4.63
N LEU A 194 0.83 -24.22 3.42
CA LEU A 194 0.13 -23.51 2.35
C LEU A 194 -1.15 -24.26 2.00
N TYR A 195 -2.28 -23.59 2.07
CA TYR A 195 -3.57 -24.07 1.59
C TYR A 195 -3.95 -23.29 0.34
N ALA A 196 -4.08 -23.99 -0.77
CA ALA A 196 -4.42 -23.41 -2.06
C ALA A 196 -5.90 -23.62 -2.38
N LEU A 197 -6.58 -22.59 -2.83
CA LEU A 197 -7.99 -22.61 -3.22
C LEU A 197 -8.13 -22.10 -4.66
N GLY A 198 -8.58 -22.99 -5.53
CA GLY A 198 -8.78 -22.68 -6.95
C GLY A 198 -7.77 -23.38 -7.86
N PRO A 199 -8.09 -23.49 -9.16
CA PRO A 199 -7.29 -24.25 -10.11
C PRO A 199 -5.90 -23.66 -10.36
N LEU A 200 -5.73 -22.33 -10.27
CA LEU A 200 -4.45 -21.66 -10.49
C LEU A 200 -3.54 -21.73 -9.26
N SER A 201 -4.13 -21.64 -8.07
CA SER A 201 -3.38 -21.71 -6.81
C SER A 201 -2.93 -23.12 -6.47
N ALA A 202 -3.53 -24.14 -7.08
CA ALA A 202 -3.22 -25.55 -6.88
C ALA A 202 -2.16 -26.09 -7.88
N ALA A 203 -1.69 -25.26 -8.83
CA ALA A 203 -0.74 -25.62 -9.87
C ALA A 203 0.76 -25.56 -9.39
#